data_1ad79425e878921ef6202bad3eb812f0
#
_entry.id   1ad79425e878921ef6202bad3eb812f0
#
_cell.length_a   1.000
_cell.length_b   1.000
_cell.length_c   1.000
_cell.angle_alpha   90.00
_cell.angle_beta   90.00
_cell.angle_gamma   90.00
#
_symmetry.space_group_name_H-M   'P 1'
#
loop_
_entity.id
_entity.type
_entity.pdbx_description
1 polymer ?
#
loop_
_entity_poly.entity_id
_entity_poly.type
_entity_poly.pdbx_seq_one_letter_code
_entity_poly.pdbx_strand_id
1 'polypeptide(L)'
;TSSLVGSEMCIRDSPYSAEAFEDTVRMIRANLPQASLSCDVIVGFPGETDEEFEESLALCRRVGFSRMHVFRYSKRPGTLAAEMPGQVPPEVMAERSRRMRAAAQELAIADARRRVGTVERAVLEYGDNLTLGSFHHARLDDTCGLTAPCLLDVAIIGVDDSGLVHARREVHGSLED
;
A
#
# COMPACT_ATOMS: atom_id res chain seq x y z
N THR A 1 -5.47 -0.19 11.67
CA THR A 1 -5.41 0.73 10.52
C THR A 1 -5.16 2.13 11.04
N SER A 2 -3.94 2.60 10.89
CA SER A 2 -3.57 3.97 11.23
C SER A 2 -3.91 4.86 10.03
N SER A 3 -4.78 5.86 10.23
CA SER A 3 -5.07 6.87 9.21
C SER A 3 -4.00 7.94 9.29
N LEU A 4 -3.17 8.05 8.26
CA LEU A 4 -2.24 9.15 8.10
C LEU A 4 -3.00 10.32 7.46
N VAL A 5 -3.52 11.20 8.27
CA VAL A 5 -4.11 12.45 7.81
C VAL A 5 -3.12 13.56 8.08
N GLY A 6 -2.66 14.23 7.03
CA GLY A 6 -1.69 15.30 7.07
C GLY A 6 -2.23 16.60 7.66
N SER A 7 -2.91 16.54 8.80
CA SER A 7 -3.25 17.72 9.55
C SER A 7 -2.97 17.51 11.02
N GLU A 8 -2.50 18.54 11.68
CA GLU A 8 -2.23 18.56 13.13
C GLU A 8 -3.39 18.04 13.99
N MET A 9 -4.63 18.02 13.47
CA MET A 9 -5.77 17.52 14.24
C MET A 9 -5.81 16.00 14.38
N CYS A 10 -5.35 15.24 13.39
CA CYS A 10 -5.20 13.80 13.57
C CYS A 10 -3.92 13.45 14.33
N ILE A 11 -2.89 14.29 14.22
CA ILE A 11 -1.65 14.17 15.01
C ILE A 11 -1.86 14.69 16.45
N ARG A 12 -2.69 15.70 16.66
CA ARG A 12 -3.00 16.22 18.02
C ARG A 12 -3.74 15.24 18.91
N ASP A 13 -4.63 14.44 18.34
CA ASP A 13 -5.35 13.40 19.07
C ASP A 13 -4.71 12.00 18.93
N SER A 14 -3.71 11.86 18.06
CA SER A 14 -2.94 10.63 17.94
C SER A 14 -1.76 10.68 18.92
N PRO A 15 -1.56 9.63 19.73
CA PRO A 15 -0.39 9.54 20.62
C PRO A 15 0.92 9.33 19.86
N TYR A 16 0.90 9.37 18.53
CA TYR A 16 2.07 9.05 17.69
C TYR A 16 2.58 10.27 16.93
N SER A 17 3.86 10.59 17.10
CA SER A 17 4.58 11.47 16.17
C SER A 17 4.98 10.70 14.90
N ALA A 18 5.38 11.45 13.85
CA ALA A 18 5.89 10.85 12.62
C ALA A 18 7.13 9.97 12.88
N GLU A 19 8.02 10.40 13.78
CA GLU A 19 9.22 9.64 14.18
C GLU A 19 8.84 8.34 14.88
N ALA A 20 7.90 8.37 15.83
CA ALA A 20 7.45 7.19 16.55
C ALA A 20 6.78 6.18 15.59
N PHE A 21 6.09 6.68 14.56
CA PHE A 21 5.53 5.85 13.50
C PHE A 21 6.62 5.20 12.65
N GLU A 22 7.64 5.97 12.22
CA GLU A 22 8.78 5.44 11.47
C GLU A 22 9.59 4.42 12.27
N ASP A 23 9.77 4.64 13.58
CA ASP A 23 10.43 3.70 14.50
C ASP A 23 9.65 2.37 14.57
N THR A 24 8.32 2.46 14.67
CA THR A 24 7.45 1.28 14.65
C THR A 24 7.59 0.51 13.33
N VAL A 25 7.61 1.20 12.20
CA VAL A 25 7.81 0.58 10.88
C VAL A 25 9.18 -0.10 10.80
N ARG A 26 10.23 0.56 11.28
CA ARG A 26 11.58 -0.03 11.33
C ARG A 26 11.62 -1.31 12.16
N MET A 27 10.98 -1.29 13.33
CA MET A 27 10.86 -2.47 14.19
C MET A 27 10.09 -3.62 13.51
N ILE A 28 8.97 -3.32 12.84
CA ILE A 28 8.20 -4.33 12.09
C ILE A 28 9.09 -4.96 11.00
N ARG A 29 9.78 -4.15 10.21
CA ARG A 29 10.63 -4.65 9.12
C ARG A 29 11.84 -5.45 9.59
N ALA A 30 12.41 -5.08 10.74
CA ALA A 30 13.52 -5.82 11.34
C ALA A 30 13.09 -7.24 11.79
N ASN A 31 11.85 -7.39 12.27
CA ASN A 31 11.34 -8.67 12.76
C ASN A 31 10.56 -9.46 11.68
N LEU A 32 9.93 -8.76 10.75
CA LEU A 32 9.09 -9.32 9.68
C LEU A 32 9.47 -8.68 8.34
N PRO A 33 10.61 -9.06 7.72
CA PRO A 33 11.13 -8.42 6.50
C PRO A 33 10.17 -8.45 5.31
N GLN A 34 9.29 -9.46 5.26
CA GLN A 34 8.29 -9.63 4.19
C GLN A 34 6.92 -9.02 4.50
N ALA A 35 6.76 -8.34 5.65
CA ALA A 35 5.48 -7.72 5.99
C ALA A 35 5.06 -6.71 4.92
N SER A 36 3.82 -6.81 4.47
CA SER A 36 3.15 -5.80 3.67
C SER A 36 2.58 -4.72 4.58
N LEU A 37 2.99 -3.48 4.32
CA LEU A 37 2.47 -2.32 5.04
C LEU A 37 1.50 -1.57 4.15
N SER A 38 0.29 -1.35 4.63
CA SER A 38 -0.71 -0.55 3.93
C SER A 38 -1.19 0.60 4.79
N CYS A 39 -1.64 1.67 4.14
CA CYS A 39 -2.25 2.80 4.82
C CYS A 39 -3.38 3.43 4.00
N ASP A 40 -4.26 4.13 4.72
CA ASP A 40 -5.23 5.04 4.16
C ASP A 40 -4.72 6.47 4.32
N VAL A 41 -4.72 7.25 3.24
CA VAL A 41 -4.28 8.65 3.22
C VAL A 41 -5.42 9.53 2.74
N ILE A 42 -5.76 10.55 3.52
CA ILE A 42 -6.70 11.59 3.10
C ILE A 42 -5.89 12.83 2.73
N VAL A 43 -6.14 13.41 1.56
CA VAL A 43 -5.55 14.66 1.10
C VAL A 43 -6.60 15.75 1.03
N GLY A 44 -6.19 17.01 1.26
CA GLY A 44 -7.08 18.15 1.21
C GLY A 44 -7.98 18.26 2.42
N PHE A 45 -7.54 17.81 3.59
CA PHE A 45 -8.25 18.06 4.84
C PHE A 45 -8.31 19.56 5.11
N PRO A 46 -9.39 20.10 5.74
CA PRO A 46 -9.48 21.52 6.06
C PRO A 46 -8.25 22.03 6.82
N GLY A 47 -7.62 23.08 6.31
CA GLY A 47 -6.39 23.65 6.88
C GLY A 47 -5.09 23.01 6.41
N GLU A 48 -5.11 21.92 5.63
CA GLU A 48 -3.89 21.30 5.10
C GLU A 48 -3.13 22.30 4.21
N THR A 49 -1.90 22.66 4.60
CA THR A 49 -1.02 23.52 3.80
C THR A 49 -0.25 22.72 2.73
N ASP A 50 0.45 23.42 1.84
CA ASP A 50 1.30 22.74 0.85
C ASP A 50 2.50 22.07 1.53
N GLU A 51 3.07 22.70 2.55
CA GLU A 51 4.19 22.15 3.34
C GLU A 51 3.78 20.86 4.04
N GLU A 52 2.62 20.82 4.70
CA GLU A 52 2.10 19.62 5.37
C GLU A 52 1.81 18.48 4.39
N PHE A 53 1.29 18.81 3.20
CA PHE A 53 1.12 17.83 2.14
C PHE A 53 2.48 17.26 1.66
N GLU A 54 3.51 18.10 1.45
CA GLU A 54 4.85 17.65 1.07
C GLU A 54 5.49 16.77 2.15
N GLU A 55 5.34 17.12 3.42
CA GLU A 55 5.81 16.30 4.55
C GLU A 55 5.14 14.93 4.58
N SER A 56 3.81 14.88 4.37
CA SER A 56 3.04 13.65 4.30
C SER A 56 3.49 12.76 3.13
N LEU A 57 3.73 13.36 1.96
CA LEU A 57 4.24 12.66 0.78
C LEU A 57 5.65 12.12 1.02
N ALA A 58 6.52 12.92 1.64
CA ALA A 58 7.87 12.52 2.00
C ALA A 58 7.88 11.38 3.04
N LEU A 59 7.01 11.44 4.03
CA LEU A 59 6.83 10.36 5.03
C LEU A 59 6.41 9.05 4.35
N CYS A 60 5.40 9.11 3.47
CA CYS A 60 4.96 7.92 2.72
C CYS A 60 6.11 7.28 1.93
N ARG A 61 6.96 8.11 1.30
CA ARG A 61 8.15 7.64 0.56
C ARG A 61 9.20 7.02 1.48
N ARG A 62 9.48 7.60 2.65
CA ARG A 62 10.43 7.04 3.61
C ARG A 62 9.93 5.72 4.20
N VAL A 63 8.64 5.67 4.53
CA VAL A 63 8.00 4.44 5.03
C VAL A 63 7.97 3.35 3.96
N GLY A 64 7.74 3.68 2.69
CA GLY A 64 7.73 2.71 1.58
C GLY A 64 6.59 1.70 1.72
N PHE A 65 5.36 2.16 1.71
CA PHE A 65 4.18 1.30 1.79
C PHE A 65 4.06 0.36 0.58
N SER A 66 3.63 -0.87 0.83
CA SER A 66 3.27 -1.83 -0.22
C SER A 66 1.97 -1.44 -0.93
N ARG A 67 1.06 -0.79 -0.20
CA ARG A 67 -0.24 -0.34 -0.71
C ARG A 67 -0.70 0.91 0.02
N MET A 68 -1.23 1.86 -0.74
CA MET A 68 -1.83 3.08 -0.18
C MET A 68 -3.20 3.32 -0.80
N HIS A 69 -4.19 3.58 0.03
CA HIS A 69 -5.51 4.03 -0.40
C HIS A 69 -5.60 5.54 -0.23
N VAL A 70 -5.66 6.26 -1.35
CA VAL A 70 -5.65 7.71 -1.35
C VAL A 70 -7.07 8.25 -1.55
N PHE A 71 -7.56 8.98 -0.57
CA PHE A 71 -8.87 9.61 -0.55
C PHE A 71 -8.72 11.12 -0.60
N ARG A 72 -9.60 11.80 -1.32
CA ARG A 72 -9.82 13.24 -1.16
C ARG A 72 -10.74 13.45 0.02
N TYR A 73 -10.46 14.45 0.83
CA TYR A 73 -11.41 14.87 1.87
C TYR A 73 -12.80 15.12 1.27
N SER A 74 -13.82 14.61 1.93
CA SER A 74 -15.21 14.79 1.55
C SER A 74 -15.99 15.37 2.73
N LYS A 75 -16.51 16.55 2.56
CA LYS A 75 -17.31 17.25 3.56
C LYS A 75 -18.55 16.43 3.92
N ARG A 76 -18.70 16.09 5.20
CA ARG A 76 -19.86 15.37 5.71
C ARG A 76 -20.61 16.24 6.71
N PRO A 77 -21.90 16.56 6.48
CA PRO A 77 -22.70 17.34 7.43
C PRO A 77 -22.67 16.75 8.84
N GLY A 78 -22.59 17.64 9.85
CA GLY A 78 -22.57 17.23 11.26
C GLY A 78 -21.20 16.78 11.78
N THR A 79 -20.12 16.90 10.99
CA THR A 79 -18.75 16.66 11.48
C THR A 79 -18.04 17.99 11.75
N LEU A 80 -17.15 18.01 12.76
CA LEU A 80 -16.32 19.18 13.06
C LEU A 80 -15.52 19.65 11.83
N ALA A 81 -14.95 18.71 11.08
CA ALA A 81 -14.20 19.01 9.88
C ALA A 81 -15.02 19.72 8.80
N ALA A 82 -16.33 19.49 8.74
CA ALA A 82 -17.21 20.18 7.80
C ALA A 82 -17.38 21.68 8.13
N GLU A 83 -17.20 22.06 9.40
CA GLU A 83 -17.35 23.43 9.90
C GLU A 83 -16.01 24.15 10.06
N MET A 84 -14.89 23.43 9.88
CA MET A 84 -13.55 24.02 9.98
C MET A 84 -13.31 25.07 8.89
N PRO A 85 -12.66 26.19 9.22
CA PRO A 85 -12.14 27.13 8.23
C PRO A 85 -11.02 26.48 7.39
N GLY A 86 -10.63 27.15 6.29
CA GLY A 86 -9.51 26.69 5.46
C GLY A 86 -9.86 25.46 4.62
N GLN A 87 -11.10 25.34 4.15
CA GLN A 87 -11.49 24.28 3.20
C GLN A 87 -10.60 24.37 1.95
N VAL A 88 -9.94 23.26 1.63
CA VAL A 88 -9.01 23.18 0.48
C VAL A 88 -9.81 23.18 -0.83
N PRO A 89 -9.45 24.01 -1.83
CA PRO A 89 -10.12 24.02 -3.12
C PRO A 89 -10.12 22.67 -3.83
N PRO A 90 -11.19 22.31 -4.56
CA PRO A 90 -11.29 21.00 -5.22
C PRO A 90 -10.17 20.72 -6.22
N GLU A 91 -9.67 21.72 -6.92
CA GLU A 91 -8.55 21.62 -7.86
C GLU A 91 -7.24 21.30 -7.15
N VAL A 92 -6.98 21.89 -5.97
CA VAL A 92 -5.81 21.60 -5.15
C VAL A 92 -5.91 20.16 -4.59
N MET A 93 -7.08 19.77 -4.09
CA MET A 93 -7.31 18.38 -3.65
C MET A 93 -7.10 17.37 -4.78
N ALA A 94 -7.54 17.70 -6.01
CA ALA A 94 -7.36 16.82 -7.16
C ALA A 94 -5.88 16.65 -7.50
N GLU A 95 -5.10 17.74 -7.49
CA GLU A 95 -3.67 17.72 -7.76
C GLU A 95 -2.90 16.95 -6.68
N ARG A 96 -3.17 17.22 -5.39
CA ARG A 96 -2.57 16.48 -4.28
C ARG A 96 -2.89 14.98 -4.36
N SER A 97 -4.15 14.63 -4.65
CA SER A 97 -4.56 13.24 -4.84
C SER A 97 -3.83 12.57 -6.01
N ARG A 98 -3.65 13.27 -7.13
CA ARG A 98 -2.89 12.77 -8.28
C ARG A 98 -1.43 12.47 -7.91
N ARG A 99 -0.76 13.40 -7.22
CA ARG A 99 0.63 13.25 -6.79
C ARG A 99 0.80 12.12 -5.77
N MET A 100 -0.09 12.04 -4.78
CA MET A 100 -0.04 10.99 -3.77
C MET A 100 -0.30 9.60 -4.39
N ARG A 101 -1.22 9.48 -5.36
CA ARG A 101 -1.48 8.22 -6.08
C ARG A 101 -0.30 7.81 -6.97
N ALA A 102 0.38 8.76 -7.59
CA ALA A 102 1.60 8.47 -8.35
C ALA A 102 2.68 7.88 -7.44
N ALA A 103 2.91 8.49 -6.27
CA ALA A 103 3.83 7.96 -5.28
C ALA A 103 3.40 6.57 -4.75
N ALA A 104 2.11 6.37 -4.53
CA ALA A 104 1.57 5.06 -4.11
C ALA A 104 1.88 3.96 -5.14
N GLN A 105 1.75 4.26 -6.43
CA GLN A 105 2.08 3.33 -7.50
C GLN A 105 3.59 3.05 -7.57
N GLU A 106 4.43 4.07 -7.49
CA GLU A 106 5.89 3.93 -7.45
C GLU A 106 6.33 3.03 -6.30
N LEU A 107 5.77 3.24 -5.10
CA LEU A 107 6.07 2.46 -3.90
C LEU A 107 5.59 1.00 -4.00
N ALA A 108 4.40 0.78 -4.55
CA ALA A 108 3.88 -0.56 -4.76
C ALA A 108 4.76 -1.37 -5.75
N ILE A 109 5.21 -0.75 -6.84
CA ILE A 109 6.13 -1.37 -7.79
C ILE A 109 7.48 -1.67 -7.12
N ALA A 110 8.01 -0.74 -6.32
CA ALA A 110 9.26 -0.94 -5.59
C ALA A 110 9.15 -2.11 -4.59
N ASP A 111 8.02 -2.21 -3.86
CA ASP A 111 7.78 -3.32 -2.95
C ASP A 111 7.64 -4.66 -3.70
N ALA A 112 6.90 -4.69 -4.81
CA ALA A 112 6.78 -5.88 -5.65
C ALA A 112 8.15 -6.35 -6.18
N ARG A 113 8.99 -5.43 -6.66
CA ARG A 113 10.35 -5.74 -7.14
C ARG A 113 11.25 -6.30 -6.05
N ARG A 114 11.11 -5.81 -4.80
CA ARG A 114 11.86 -6.32 -3.63
C ARG A 114 11.52 -7.78 -3.32
N ARG A 115 10.35 -8.26 -3.73
CA ARG A 115 9.86 -9.63 -3.48
C ARG A 115 10.31 -10.64 -4.53
N VAL A 116 10.91 -10.21 -5.63
CA VAL A 116 11.44 -11.13 -6.66
C VAL A 116 12.46 -12.08 -6.02
N GLY A 117 12.29 -13.38 -6.30
CA GLY A 117 13.09 -14.46 -5.71
C GLY A 117 12.56 -15.00 -4.38
N THR A 118 11.44 -14.46 -3.86
CA THR A 118 10.77 -15.01 -2.66
C THR A 118 9.61 -15.92 -3.05
N VAL A 119 9.18 -16.76 -2.09
CA VAL A 119 7.99 -17.59 -2.21
C VAL A 119 6.89 -17.00 -1.34
N GLU A 120 5.69 -16.88 -1.91
CA GLU A 120 4.51 -16.43 -1.18
C GLU A 120 3.34 -17.38 -1.39
N ARG A 121 2.46 -17.44 -0.40
CA ARG A 121 1.15 -18.05 -0.56
C ARG A 121 0.26 -17.13 -1.39
N ALA A 122 -0.48 -17.70 -2.34
CA ALA A 122 -1.34 -16.97 -3.24
C ALA A 122 -2.70 -17.65 -3.38
N VAL A 123 -3.71 -16.88 -3.76
CA VAL A 123 -5.00 -17.38 -4.24
C VAL A 123 -5.02 -17.28 -5.76
N LEU A 124 -5.19 -18.40 -6.44
CA LEU A 124 -5.58 -18.41 -7.84
C LEU A 124 -7.07 -18.13 -7.90
N GLU A 125 -7.48 -17.00 -8.45
CA GLU A 125 -8.87 -16.56 -8.45
C GLU A 125 -9.64 -17.10 -9.66
N TYR A 126 -9.11 -16.86 -10.86
CA TYR A 126 -9.62 -17.36 -12.13
C TYR A 126 -8.55 -17.24 -13.22
N GLY A 127 -8.57 -18.14 -14.20
CA GLY A 127 -7.56 -18.18 -15.25
C GLY A 127 -6.15 -18.29 -14.68
N ASP A 128 -5.31 -17.31 -14.97
CA ASP A 128 -3.95 -17.17 -14.46
C ASP A 128 -3.80 -16.05 -13.40
N ASN A 129 -4.92 -15.45 -12.95
CA ASN A 129 -4.90 -14.34 -12.01
C ASN A 129 -4.68 -14.82 -10.58
N LEU A 130 -3.67 -14.26 -9.94
CA LEU A 130 -3.32 -14.50 -8.56
C LEU A 130 -3.48 -13.23 -7.72
N THR A 131 -3.91 -13.42 -6.47
CA THR A 131 -3.68 -12.46 -5.39
C THR A 131 -2.70 -13.06 -4.40
N LEU A 132 -1.54 -12.41 -4.25
CA LEU A 132 -0.47 -12.84 -3.34
C LEU A 132 -0.83 -12.53 -1.88
N GLY A 133 -0.20 -13.20 -0.93
CA GLY A 133 -0.30 -12.89 0.51
C GLY A 133 0.11 -11.46 0.85
N SER A 134 0.97 -10.86 0.06
CA SER A 134 1.35 -9.45 0.10
C SER A 134 0.32 -8.48 -0.49
N PHE A 135 -0.81 -8.98 -0.99
CA PHE A 135 -1.86 -8.24 -1.71
C PHE A 135 -1.45 -7.67 -3.08
N HIS A 136 -0.31 -8.06 -3.63
CA HIS A 136 0.01 -7.78 -5.03
C HIS A 136 -0.79 -8.69 -5.94
N HIS A 137 -1.23 -8.14 -7.08
CA HIS A 137 -1.79 -8.95 -8.16
C HIS A 137 -0.66 -9.55 -8.98
N ALA A 138 -0.82 -10.81 -9.36
CA ALA A 138 0.17 -11.53 -10.14
C ALA A 138 -0.47 -12.37 -11.26
N ARG A 139 0.37 -12.80 -12.20
CA ARG A 139 0.04 -13.79 -13.23
C ARG A 139 0.85 -15.06 -12.96
N LEU A 140 0.17 -16.19 -13.02
CA LEU A 140 0.79 -17.51 -12.94
C LEU A 140 1.23 -17.96 -14.33
N ASP A 141 2.49 -18.34 -14.47
CA ASP A 141 3.07 -18.78 -15.75
C ASP A 141 2.38 -20.03 -16.30
N ASP A 142 2.00 -20.96 -15.42
CA ASP A 142 1.38 -22.22 -15.81
C ASP A 142 0.27 -22.61 -14.82
N THR A 143 -0.92 -22.79 -15.34
CA THR A 143 -2.13 -23.19 -14.58
C THR A 143 -2.47 -24.67 -14.77
N CYS A 144 -1.63 -25.45 -15.47
CA CYS A 144 -1.90 -26.85 -15.78
C CYS A 144 -2.20 -27.68 -14.52
N GLY A 145 -3.33 -28.39 -14.56
CA GLY A 145 -3.78 -29.21 -13.44
C GLY A 145 -4.33 -28.46 -12.23
N LEU A 146 -4.52 -27.12 -12.32
CA LEU A 146 -5.14 -26.32 -11.29
C LEU A 146 -6.59 -26.01 -11.60
N THR A 147 -7.42 -26.05 -10.56
CA THR A 147 -8.83 -25.61 -10.62
C THR A 147 -8.99 -24.42 -9.69
N ALA A 148 -9.33 -23.28 -10.27
CA ALA A 148 -9.62 -22.07 -9.50
C ALA A 148 -11.06 -22.09 -8.91
N PRO A 149 -11.29 -21.50 -7.71
CA PRO A 149 -10.28 -20.87 -6.88
C PRO A 149 -9.48 -21.91 -6.06
N CYS A 150 -8.17 -21.71 -5.91
CA CYS A 150 -7.35 -22.55 -5.03
C CYS A 150 -6.19 -21.76 -4.41
N LEU A 151 -5.70 -22.27 -3.28
CA LEU A 151 -4.49 -21.77 -2.62
C LEU A 151 -3.27 -22.55 -3.11
N LEU A 152 -2.18 -21.84 -3.34
CA LEU A 152 -0.90 -22.44 -3.73
C LEU A 152 0.26 -21.56 -3.26
N ASP A 153 1.43 -22.14 -3.18
CA ASP A 153 2.67 -21.41 -2.98
C ASP A 153 3.29 -21.10 -4.34
N VAL A 154 3.76 -19.87 -4.52
CA VAL A 154 4.32 -19.39 -5.78
C VAL A 154 5.65 -18.67 -5.56
N ALA A 155 6.63 -18.93 -6.42
CA ALA A 155 7.85 -18.15 -6.49
C ALA A 155 7.61 -16.90 -7.34
N ILE A 156 7.98 -15.73 -6.84
CA ILE A 156 7.92 -14.46 -7.57
C ILE A 156 9.14 -14.38 -8.49
N ILE A 157 8.92 -14.37 -9.80
CA ILE A 157 9.98 -14.46 -10.82
C ILE A 157 10.27 -13.14 -11.52
N GLY A 158 9.36 -12.18 -11.45
CA GLY A 158 9.54 -10.88 -12.07
C GLY A 158 8.41 -9.91 -11.80
N VAL A 159 8.64 -8.66 -12.19
CA VAL A 159 7.65 -7.57 -12.14
C VAL A 159 7.82 -6.76 -13.41
N ASP A 160 6.74 -6.53 -14.14
CA ASP A 160 6.76 -5.68 -15.33
C ASP A 160 6.73 -4.19 -14.99
N ASP A 161 6.80 -3.33 -16.01
CA ASP A 161 6.82 -1.87 -15.83
C ASP A 161 5.50 -1.29 -15.30
N SER A 162 4.40 -2.04 -15.43
CA SER A 162 3.10 -1.67 -14.86
C SER A 162 2.99 -2.00 -13.37
N GLY A 163 3.91 -2.82 -12.85
CA GLY A 163 3.92 -3.34 -11.49
C GLY A 163 3.19 -4.68 -11.33
N LEU A 164 2.77 -5.31 -12.45
CA LEU A 164 2.20 -6.64 -12.41
C LEU A 164 3.30 -7.67 -12.11
N VAL A 165 3.04 -8.51 -11.12
CA VAL A 165 3.96 -9.56 -10.70
C VAL A 165 3.79 -10.79 -11.59
N HIS A 166 4.90 -11.42 -11.96
CA HIS A 166 4.95 -12.72 -12.61
C HIS A 166 5.40 -13.77 -11.61
N ALA A 167 4.64 -14.86 -11.52
CA ALA A 167 4.85 -15.90 -10.54
C ALA A 167 4.84 -17.29 -11.18
N ARG A 168 5.59 -18.19 -10.60
CA ARG A 168 5.63 -19.62 -10.97
C ARG A 168 5.19 -20.45 -9.79
N ARG A 169 4.42 -21.49 -10.05
CA ARG A 169 4.03 -22.46 -9.02
C ARG A 169 5.26 -23.06 -8.36
N GLU A 170 5.29 -23.02 -7.04
CA GLU A 170 6.29 -23.76 -6.26
C GLU A 170 5.79 -25.18 -6.06
N VAL A 171 6.55 -26.14 -6.58
CA VAL A 171 6.30 -27.57 -6.36
C VAL A 171 7.17 -28.01 -5.22
N HIS A 172 6.57 -28.20 -4.06
CA HIS A 172 7.28 -28.86 -2.97
C HIS A 172 7.58 -30.29 -3.43
N GLY A 173 8.83 -30.57 -3.73
CA GLY A 173 9.26 -31.94 -3.98
C GLY A 173 8.82 -32.79 -2.81
N SER A 174 8.02 -33.83 -3.08
CA SER A 174 7.78 -34.88 -2.11
C SER A 174 9.15 -35.38 -1.66
N LEU A 175 9.49 -35.14 -0.40
CA LEU A 175 10.56 -35.91 0.21
C LEU A 175 10.06 -37.34 0.17
N GLU A 176 10.53 -38.11 -0.83
CA GLU A 176 10.41 -39.55 -0.79
C GLU A 176 11.26 -40.03 0.40
N ASP A 177 10.58 -40.58 1.41
CA ASP A 177 11.17 -41.34 2.51
C ASP A 177 11.78 -42.63 1.99
#